data_609eaf293ca6875e70568547d8f4985e
#
_entry.id   609eaf293ca6875e70568547d8f4985e
#
_cell.length_a   1.000
_cell.length_b   1.000
_cell.length_c   1.000
_cell.angle_alpha   90.00
_cell.angle_beta   90.00
_cell.angle_gamma   90.00
#
_symmetry.space_group_name_H-M   'P 1'
#
loop_
_entity.id
_entity.type
_entity.pdbx_description
1 polymer ?
#
loop_
_entity_poly.entity_id
_entity_poly.type
_entity_poly.pdbx_seq_one_letter_code
_entity_poly.pdbx_strand_id
1 'polypeptide(L)'
;MALLEVMWEGGLRPGEVLGLQLEDISYGQRRVTVRKRDDHPRGVRQKSRRDRVVDLWEGRALAALNAYVMRERPADVETPWVFLVGGRGKRRGEPLGYDALVRMFARAAQRAGVRDAWLTPHSLRHTHATRMFEGGMRELTLMTRLGHATPDSMKVYTRVSDPEVVKDYRRAIGERDT
;
A
#
# COMPACT_ATOMS: atom_id res chain seq x y z
N MET A 1 5.91 -10.49 6.42
CA MET A 1 6.38 -9.17 5.85
C MET A 1 5.65 -8.76 4.58
N ALA A 2 5.05 -9.68 3.83
CA ALA A 2 4.37 -9.39 2.55
C ALA A 2 3.38 -8.22 2.56
N LEU A 3 2.57 -8.11 3.62
CA LEU A 3 1.59 -7.03 3.78
C LEU A 3 2.25 -5.63 3.73
N LEU A 4 3.39 -5.45 4.41
CA LEU A 4 4.11 -4.18 4.43
C LEU A 4 4.75 -3.86 3.06
N GLU A 5 5.26 -4.87 2.34
CA GLU A 5 5.79 -4.70 0.99
C GLU A 5 4.69 -4.26 0.00
N VAL A 6 3.49 -4.82 0.10
CA VAL A 6 2.35 -4.39 -0.72
C VAL A 6 1.94 -2.95 -0.42
N MET A 7 1.96 -2.55 0.86
CA MET A 7 1.70 -1.15 1.24
C MET A 7 2.78 -0.21 0.72
N TRP A 8 4.04 -0.61 0.78
CA TRP A 8 5.19 0.17 0.34
C TRP A 8 5.19 0.35 -1.18
N GLU A 9 5.15 -0.74 -1.96
CA GLU A 9 5.23 -0.72 -3.41
C GLU A 9 3.93 -0.23 -4.07
N GLY A 10 2.78 -0.62 -3.50
CA GLY A 10 1.46 -0.30 -4.06
C GLY A 10 0.83 0.98 -3.53
N GLY A 11 1.34 1.54 -2.44
CA GLY A 11 0.75 2.70 -1.79
C GLY A 11 -0.65 2.45 -1.22
N LEU A 12 -0.99 1.20 -0.88
CA LEU A 12 -2.32 0.83 -0.38
C LEU A 12 -2.56 1.37 1.02
N ARG A 13 -3.83 1.72 1.30
CA ARG A 13 -4.25 2.01 2.69
C ARG A 13 -4.26 0.73 3.52
N PRO A 14 -4.08 0.83 4.85
CA PRO A 14 -4.19 -0.34 5.75
C PRO A 14 -5.46 -1.15 5.55
N GLY A 15 -6.62 -0.51 5.44
CA GLY A 15 -7.88 -1.21 5.20
C GLY A 15 -7.99 -1.86 3.82
N GLU A 16 -7.34 -1.28 2.81
CA GLU A 16 -7.32 -1.84 1.46
C GLU A 16 -6.47 -3.11 1.40
N VAL A 17 -5.28 -3.09 2.00
CA VAL A 17 -4.40 -4.28 2.00
C VAL A 17 -4.98 -5.41 2.84
N LEU A 18 -5.60 -5.10 3.99
CA LEU A 18 -6.29 -6.10 4.81
C LEU A 18 -7.49 -6.71 4.11
N GLY A 19 -8.17 -5.93 3.25
CA GLY A 19 -9.32 -6.36 2.47
C GLY A 19 -8.99 -7.08 1.17
N LEU A 20 -7.72 -7.41 0.89
CA LEU A 20 -7.35 -8.18 -0.29
C LEU A 20 -7.80 -9.64 -0.18
N GLN A 21 -8.32 -10.16 -1.28
CA GLN A 21 -8.63 -11.57 -1.49
C GLN A 21 -7.67 -12.18 -2.50
N LEU A 22 -7.56 -13.51 -2.51
CA LEU A 22 -6.63 -14.24 -3.39
C LEU A 22 -6.89 -13.93 -4.87
N GLU A 23 -8.15 -13.79 -5.27
CA GLU A 23 -8.57 -13.42 -6.63
C GLU A 23 -8.15 -12.03 -7.08
N ASP A 24 -7.83 -11.14 -6.12
CA ASP A 24 -7.39 -9.79 -6.43
C ASP A 24 -5.93 -9.73 -6.91
N ILE A 25 -5.18 -10.82 -6.75
CA ILE A 25 -3.75 -10.87 -7.09
C ILE A 25 -3.58 -11.46 -8.49
N SER A 26 -3.05 -10.68 -9.40
CA SER A 26 -2.66 -11.15 -10.73
C SER A 26 -1.14 -11.16 -10.88
N TYR A 27 -0.53 -12.31 -10.60
CA TYR A 27 0.93 -12.48 -10.70
C TYR A 27 1.44 -12.27 -12.13
N GLY A 28 0.76 -12.84 -13.13
CA GLY A 28 1.17 -12.70 -14.54
C GLY A 28 1.06 -11.28 -15.07
N GLN A 29 0.13 -10.49 -14.56
CA GLN A 29 -0.05 -9.08 -14.93
C GLN A 29 0.66 -8.11 -13.98
N ARG A 30 1.35 -8.62 -12.96
CA ARG A 30 2.09 -7.86 -11.95
C ARG A 30 1.26 -6.77 -11.28
N ARG A 31 0.05 -7.11 -10.83
CA ARG A 31 -0.87 -6.15 -10.23
C ARG A 31 -1.78 -6.74 -9.17
N VAL A 32 -2.36 -5.86 -8.37
CA VAL A 32 -3.46 -6.17 -7.46
C VAL A 32 -4.67 -5.31 -7.78
N THR A 33 -5.87 -5.87 -7.62
CA THR A 33 -7.13 -5.12 -7.73
C THR A 33 -7.61 -4.76 -6.33
N VAL A 34 -7.68 -3.48 -6.03
CA VAL A 34 -8.27 -2.99 -4.78
C VAL A 34 -9.77 -2.83 -5.00
N ARG A 35 -10.54 -3.76 -4.46
CA ARG A 35 -12.02 -3.74 -4.54
C ARG A 35 -12.61 -3.13 -3.28
N LYS A 36 -13.72 -2.42 -3.44
CA LYS A 36 -14.51 -1.99 -2.29
C LYS A 36 -15.19 -3.22 -1.65
N ARG A 37 -14.90 -3.47 -0.38
CA ARG A 37 -15.49 -4.54 0.42
C ARG A 37 -15.92 -3.99 1.78
N ASP A 38 -17.13 -4.35 2.20
CA ASP A 38 -17.71 -3.94 3.47
C ASP A 38 -17.95 -5.15 4.40
N ASP A 39 -17.58 -6.35 3.93
CA ASP A 39 -17.87 -7.67 4.54
C ASP A 39 -16.68 -8.27 5.29
N HIS A 40 -15.65 -7.48 5.57
CA HIS A 40 -14.47 -8.01 6.27
C HIS A 40 -14.82 -8.47 7.70
N PRO A 41 -14.57 -9.75 8.08
CA PRO A 41 -15.04 -10.33 9.34
C PRO A 41 -14.53 -9.64 10.61
N ARG A 42 -13.45 -8.86 10.49
CA ARG A 42 -12.84 -8.08 11.58
C ARG A 42 -13.23 -6.61 11.56
N GLY A 43 -14.31 -6.25 10.85
CA GLY A 43 -14.82 -4.88 10.77
C GLY A 43 -13.84 -3.89 10.14
N VAL A 44 -12.90 -4.35 9.31
CA VAL A 44 -11.96 -3.47 8.61
C VAL A 44 -12.72 -2.68 7.56
N ARG A 45 -12.72 -1.36 7.71
CA ARG A 45 -13.40 -0.44 6.79
C ARG A 45 -12.44 0.02 5.69
N GLN A 46 -12.90 -0.05 4.45
CA GLN A 46 -12.19 0.52 3.31
C GLN A 46 -12.78 1.91 2.98
N LYS A 47 -11.94 2.94 3.00
CA LYS A 47 -12.36 4.30 2.61
C LYS A 47 -12.45 4.49 1.09
N SER A 48 -12.02 3.49 0.32
CA SER A 48 -12.08 3.54 -1.15
C SER A 48 -13.52 3.48 -1.62
N ARG A 49 -13.90 4.42 -2.51
CA ARG A 49 -15.27 4.47 -3.06
C ARG A 49 -15.40 3.72 -4.38
N ARG A 50 -14.29 3.40 -5.04
CA ARG A 50 -14.25 2.75 -6.35
C ARG A 50 -13.14 1.70 -6.37
N ASP A 51 -13.37 0.66 -7.14
CA ASP A 51 -12.36 -0.33 -7.47
C ASP A 51 -11.25 0.33 -8.30
N ARG A 52 -10.02 -0.14 -8.10
CA ARG A 52 -8.88 0.28 -8.90
C ARG A 52 -7.83 -0.81 -9.00
N VAL A 53 -7.08 -0.78 -10.08
CA VAL A 53 -5.91 -1.63 -10.29
C VAL A 53 -4.65 -0.88 -9.83
N VAL A 54 -3.74 -1.60 -9.19
CA VAL A 54 -2.45 -1.10 -8.73
C VAL A 54 -1.36 -2.02 -9.25
N ASP A 55 -0.54 -1.51 -10.16
CA ASP A 55 0.59 -2.24 -10.70
C ASP A 55 1.75 -2.32 -9.70
N LEU A 56 2.44 -3.48 -9.67
CA LEU A 56 3.55 -3.81 -8.77
C LEU A 56 4.77 -4.24 -9.61
N TRP A 57 5.37 -3.27 -10.30
CA TRP A 57 6.46 -3.53 -11.26
C TRP A 57 7.84 -3.68 -10.61
N GLU A 58 8.05 -3.15 -9.39
CA GLU A 58 9.29 -3.36 -8.63
C GLU A 58 9.46 -4.87 -8.28
N GLY A 59 8.35 -5.62 -8.20
CA GLY A 59 8.33 -7.06 -8.04
C GLY A 59 8.56 -7.56 -6.62
N ARG A 60 8.98 -6.71 -5.69
CA ARG A 60 9.23 -7.08 -4.29
C ARG A 60 7.95 -7.49 -3.57
N ALA A 61 6.87 -6.72 -3.76
CA ALA A 61 5.57 -7.01 -3.17
C ALA A 61 5.01 -8.34 -3.67
N LEU A 62 5.08 -8.60 -4.99
CA LEU A 62 4.60 -9.85 -5.56
C LEU A 62 5.42 -11.06 -5.12
N ALA A 63 6.75 -10.93 -5.06
CA ALA A 63 7.61 -11.99 -4.56
C ALA A 63 7.30 -12.31 -3.09
N ALA A 64 7.11 -11.28 -2.25
CA ALA A 64 6.73 -11.44 -0.86
C ALA A 64 5.33 -12.03 -0.70
N LEU A 65 4.35 -11.61 -1.52
CA LEU A 65 3.00 -12.20 -1.54
C LEU A 65 3.04 -13.68 -1.90
N ASN A 66 3.76 -14.04 -2.97
CA ASN A 66 3.91 -15.42 -3.38
C ASN A 66 4.55 -16.27 -2.27
N ALA A 67 5.64 -15.79 -1.68
CA ALA A 67 6.29 -16.48 -0.57
C ALA A 67 5.34 -16.66 0.63
N TYR A 68 4.57 -15.65 0.97
CA TYR A 68 3.59 -15.71 2.05
C TYR A 68 2.47 -16.70 1.73
N VAL A 69 1.85 -16.62 0.57
CA VAL A 69 0.72 -17.48 0.18
C VAL A 69 1.14 -18.94 0.12
N MET A 70 2.33 -19.23 -0.42
CA MET A 70 2.81 -20.59 -0.61
C MET A 70 3.41 -21.23 0.64
N ARG A 71 3.92 -20.45 1.60
CA ARG A 71 4.72 -20.98 2.72
C ARG A 71 4.24 -20.64 4.12
N GLU A 72 3.56 -19.48 4.27
CA GLU A 72 3.23 -18.95 5.59
C GLU A 72 1.73 -18.89 5.86
N ARG A 73 0.92 -18.70 4.81
CA ARG A 73 -0.53 -18.67 4.93
C ARG A 73 -1.06 -20.04 5.31
N PRO A 74 -1.90 -20.18 6.36
CA PRO A 74 -2.52 -21.46 6.72
C PRO A 74 -3.24 -22.10 5.53
N ALA A 75 -2.77 -23.25 5.08
CA ALA A 75 -3.30 -23.95 3.91
C ALA A 75 -4.57 -24.75 4.22
N ASP A 76 -4.80 -25.07 5.48
CA ASP A 76 -5.93 -25.84 6.03
C ASP A 76 -7.16 -24.97 6.31
N VAL A 77 -7.16 -23.69 5.87
CA VAL A 77 -8.26 -22.75 6.09
C VAL A 77 -8.84 -22.30 4.75
N GLU A 78 -10.09 -22.65 4.51
CA GLU A 78 -10.83 -22.17 3.33
C GLU A 78 -11.37 -20.78 3.58
N THR A 79 -10.70 -19.78 3.01
CA THR A 79 -11.10 -18.37 3.08
C THR A 79 -10.52 -17.62 1.90
N PRO A 80 -11.25 -16.66 1.31
CA PRO A 80 -10.72 -15.86 0.21
C PRO A 80 -9.67 -14.83 0.65
N TRP A 81 -9.66 -14.44 1.92
CA TRP A 81 -8.78 -13.39 2.44
C TRP A 81 -7.31 -13.76 2.33
N VAL A 82 -6.50 -12.82 1.84
CA VAL A 82 -5.05 -13.05 1.68
C VAL A 82 -4.38 -13.17 3.05
N PHE A 83 -4.54 -12.15 3.90
CA PHE A 83 -3.78 -12.04 5.14
C PHE A 83 -4.54 -12.63 6.33
N LEU A 84 -3.98 -13.67 6.91
CA LEU A 84 -4.57 -14.43 8.01
C LEU A 84 -3.70 -14.36 9.26
N VAL A 85 -4.34 -14.60 10.40
CA VAL A 85 -3.64 -14.80 11.67
C VAL A 85 -2.91 -16.14 11.60
N GLY A 86 -1.58 -16.12 11.70
CA GLY A 86 -0.72 -17.28 11.75
C GLY A 86 -0.55 -17.83 13.17
N GLY A 87 0.39 -18.79 13.32
CA GLY A 87 0.76 -19.39 14.60
C GLY A 87 -0.23 -20.48 15.08
N ARG A 88 -0.25 -20.76 16.40
CA ARG A 88 -1.01 -21.88 17.00
C ARG A 88 -2.17 -21.45 17.90
N GLY A 89 -2.51 -20.16 17.94
CA GLY A 89 -3.55 -19.63 18.83
C GLY A 89 -4.98 -19.92 18.34
N LYS A 90 -5.97 -19.68 19.22
CA LYS A 90 -7.41 -19.89 18.93
C LYS A 90 -7.92 -19.12 17.70
N ARG A 91 -7.23 -18.04 17.30
CA ARG A 91 -7.60 -17.18 16.17
C ARG A 91 -6.83 -17.50 14.89
N ARG A 92 -6.07 -18.60 14.87
CA ARG A 92 -5.35 -19.03 13.68
C ARG A 92 -6.32 -19.20 12.50
N GLY A 93 -5.95 -18.67 11.36
CA GLY A 93 -6.76 -18.71 10.15
C GLY A 93 -7.84 -17.64 10.03
N GLU A 94 -8.12 -16.87 11.10
CA GLU A 94 -9.00 -15.72 10.96
C GLU A 94 -8.35 -14.63 10.09
N PRO A 95 -9.14 -13.85 9.31
CA PRO A 95 -8.63 -12.67 8.62
C PRO A 95 -7.94 -11.68 9.55
N LEU A 96 -6.83 -11.11 9.10
CA LEU A 96 -6.01 -10.21 9.89
C LEU A 96 -6.73 -8.87 10.10
N GLY A 97 -6.89 -8.44 11.35
CA GLY A 97 -7.52 -7.15 11.69
C GLY A 97 -6.51 -6.00 11.80
N TYR A 98 -7.03 -4.77 11.88
CA TYR A 98 -6.24 -3.54 11.94
C TYR A 98 -5.24 -3.51 13.11
N ASP A 99 -5.66 -3.91 14.30
CA ASP A 99 -4.78 -3.92 15.48
C ASP A 99 -3.57 -4.86 15.31
N ALA A 100 -3.78 -5.99 14.63
CA ALA A 100 -2.69 -6.92 14.33
C ALA A 100 -1.69 -6.32 13.35
N LEU A 101 -2.17 -5.60 12.33
CA LEU A 101 -1.32 -4.84 11.42
C LEU A 101 -0.50 -3.78 12.16
N VAL A 102 -1.13 -2.98 13.02
CA VAL A 102 -0.43 -1.94 13.80
C VAL A 102 0.67 -2.55 14.66
N ARG A 103 0.38 -3.65 15.37
CA ARG A 103 1.40 -4.36 16.18
C ARG A 103 2.52 -4.95 15.33
N MET A 104 2.20 -5.49 14.16
CA MET A 104 3.20 -6.05 13.24
C MET A 104 4.11 -4.95 12.70
N PHE A 105 3.52 -3.82 12.29
CA PHE A 105 4.26 -2.64 11.82
C PHE A 105 5.19 -2.10 12.92
N ALA A 106 4.68 -1.89 14.14
CA ALA A 106 5.47 -1.39 15.26
C ALA A 106 6.70 -2.29 15.56
N ARG A 107 6.50 -3.62 15.52
CA ARG A 107 7.62 -4.58 15.68
C ARG A 107 8.63 -4.50 14.54
N ALA A 108 8.17 -4.29 13.30
CA ALA A 108 9.06 -4.12 12.15
C ALA A 108 9.87 -2.83 12.26
N ALA A 109 9.24 -1.71 12.60
CA ALA A 109 9.89 -0.42 12.82
C ALA A 109 10.92 -0.49 13.96
N GLN A 110 10.58 -1.15 15.07
CA GLN A 110 11.50 -1.35 16.19
C GLN A 110 12.73 -2.17 15.78
N ARG A 111 12.55 -3.27 15.02
CA ARG A 111 13.68 -4.09 14.53
C ARG A 111 14.56 -3.33 13.54
N ALA A 112 13.98 -2.42 12.78
CA ALA A 112 14.72 -1.55 11.85
C ALA A 112 15.39 -0.35 12.54
N GLY A 113 15.20 -0.16 13.86
CA GLY A 113 15.77 0.98 14.59
C GLY A 113 15.15 2.33 14.25
N VAL A 114 13.97 2.34 13.60
CA VAL A 114 13.29 3.57 13.12
C VAL A 114 11.95 3.82 13.84
N ARG A 115 11.77 3.26 15.03
CA ARG A 115 10.52 3.44 15.78
C ARG A 115 10.40 4.86 16.30
N ASP A 116 9.35 5.55 15.88
CA ASP A 116 8.94 6.86 16.39
C ASP A 116 7.44 6.87 16.70
N ALA A 117 6.98 7.76 17.59
CA ALA A 117 5.59 7.85 18.03
C ALA A 117 4.61 8.21 16.89
N TRP A 118 5.07 8.99 15.91
CA TRP A 118 4.29 9.40 14.74
C TRP A 118 4.28 8.36 13.62
N LEU A 119 5.15 7.34 13.68
CA LEU A 119 5.29 6.34 12.63
C LEU A 119 4.17 5.30 12.71
N THR A 120 3.32 5.29 11.72
CA THR A 120 2.15 4.40 11.61
C THR A 120 2.16 3.63 10.29
N PRO A 121 1.32 2.58 10.11
CA PRO A 121 1.19 1.91 8.81
C PRO A 121 0.86 2.86 7.65
N HIS A 122 0.16 3.98 7.89
CA HIS A 122 -0.10 5.00 6.89
C HIS A 122 1.17 5.69 6.37
N SER A 123 2.24 5.72 7.17
CA SER A 123 3.52 6.30 6.76
C SER A 123 4.11 5.61 5.52
N LEU A 124 3.89 4.30 5.35
CA LEU A 124 4.32 3.58 4.13
C LEU A 124 3.66 4.14 2.87
N ARG A 125 2.37 4.44 2.95
CA ARG A 125 1.64 5.05 1.83
C ARG A 125 2.08 6.49 1.59
N HIS A 126 2.35 7.27 2.64
CA HIS A 126 2.91 8.61 2.50
C HIS A 126 4.27 8.57 1.79
N THR A 127 5.15 7.70 2.24
CA THR A 127 6.46 7.52 1.62
C THR A 127 6.34 7.07 0.15
N HIS A 128 5.42 6.13 -0.15
CA HIS A 128 5.14 5.75 -1.53
C HIS A 128 4.73 6.95 -2.38
N ALA A 129 3.79 7.76 -1.88
CA ALA A 129 3.30 8.92 -2.61
C ALA A 129 4.42 9.94 -2.89
N THR A 130 5.23 10.26 -1.88
CA THR A 130 6.39 11.15 -2.01
C THR A 130 7.39 10.62 -3.04
N ARG A 131 7.80 9.34 -2.94
CA ARG A 131 8.72 8.70 -3.91
C ARG A 131 8.20 8.75 -5.33
N MET A 132 6.91 8.49 -5.55
CA MET A 132 6.32 8.53 -6.90
C MET A 132 6.27 9.95 -7.45
N PHE A 133 5.95 10.93 -6.60
CA PHE A 133 5.94 12.33 -6.98
C PHE A 133 7.34 12.83 -7.31
N GLU A 134 8.33 12.61 -6.44
CA GLU A 134 9.74 12.94 -6.66
C GLU A 134 10.32 12.22 -7.89
N GLY A 135 9.86 10.98 -8.17
CA GLY A 135 10.18 10.21 -9.38
C GLY A 135 9.50 10.74 -10.65
N GLY A 136 8.78 11.86 -10.58
CA GLY A 136 8.18 12.52 -11.75
C GLY A 136 6.80 12.01 -12.14
N MET A 137 6.13 11.23 -11.28
CA MET A 137 4.74 10.84 -11.55
C MET A 137 3.83 12.07 -11.46
N ARG A 138 3.06 12.33 -12.52
CA ARG A 138 2.12 13.45 -12.56
C ARG A 138 1.07 13.34 -11.45
N GLU A 139 0.72 14.47 -10.84
CA GLU A 139 -0.20 14.54 -9.69
C GLU A 139 -1.52 13.80 -9.93
N LEU A 140 -2.20 14.04 -11.04
CA LEU A 140 -3.46 13.38 -11.39
C LEU A 140 -3.30 11.85 -11.52
N THR A 141 -2.18 11.40 -12.06
CA THR A 141 -1.87 9.96 -12.18
C THR A 141 -1.64 9.35 -10.81
N LEU A 142 -0.91 10.06 -9.94
CA LEU A 142 -0.66 9.63 -8.56
C LEU A 142 -1.96 9.60 -7.75
N MET A 143 -2.84 10.59 -7.89
CA MET A 143 -4.17 10.61 -7.27
C MET A 143 -4.98 9.38 -7.66
N THR A 144 -5.01 9.05 -8.95
CA THR A 144 -5.72 7.87 -9.49
C THR A 144 -5.13 6.59 -8.89
N ARG A 145 -3.81 6.43 -8.90
CA ARG A 145 -3.10 5.28 -8.32
C ARG A 145 -3.42 5.11 -6.84
N LEU A 146 -3.42 6.19 -6.10
CA LEU A 146 -3.73 6.19 -4.66
C LEU A 146 -5.23 6.07 -4.36
N GLY A 147 -6.13 6.27 -5.33
CA GLY A 147 -7.58 6.26 -5.12
C GLY A 147 -8.02 7.44 -4.22
N HIS A 148 -7.49 8.63 -4.48
CA HIS A 148 -7.95 9.86 -3.85
C HIS A 148 -9.20 10.39 -4.56
N ALA A 149 -10.23 10.74 -3.77
CA ALA A 149 -11.49 11.25 -4.32
C ALA A 149 -11.44 12.77 -4.61
N THR A 150 -10.49 13.49 -3.99
CA THR A 150 -10.39 14.95 -4.09
C THR A 150 -8.92 15.41 -4.16
N PRO A 151 -8.63 16.53 -4.86
CA PRO A 151 -7.30 17.15 -4.92
C PRO A 151 -6.75 17.54 -3.54
N ASP A 152 -7.61 17.93 -2.60
CA ASP A 152 -7.19 18.31 -1.24
C ASP A 152 -6.39 17.22 -0.51
N SER A 153 -6.63 15.95 -0.86
CA SER A 153 -5.87 14.82 -0.31
C SER A 153 -4.41 14.80 -0.76
N MET A 154 -4.04 15.57 -1.79
CA MET A 154 -2.68 15.67 -2.31
C MET A 154 -1.85 16.80 -1.71
N LYS A 155 -2.48 17.81 -1.09
CA LYS A 155 -1.77 18.96 -0.49
C LYS A 155 -0.67 18.57 0.50
N VAL A 156 -0.78 17.37 1.10
CA VAL A 156 0.24 16.84 2.02
C VAL A 156 1.53 16.43 1.29
N TYR A 157 1.42 16.08 -0.01
CA TYR A 157 2.55 15.58 -0.82
C TYR A 157 3.13 16.65 -1.76
N THR A 158 2.39 17.74 -1.99
CA THR A 158 2.72 18.80 -2.96
C THR A 158 3.27 20.05 -2.27
N ARG A 159 4.12 19.91 -1.28
CA ARG A 159 4.99 21.02 -0.86
C ARG A 159 6.09 21.14 -1.91
N VAL A 160 5.76 21.83 -2.99
CA VAL A 160 6.71 22.14 -4.05
C VAL A 160 7.71 23.15 -3.49
N SER A 161 9.00 22.83 -3.56
CA SER A 161 10.05 23.78 -3.18
C SER A 161 10.24 24.84 -4.28
N ASP A 162 10.70 26.03 -3.93
CA ASP A 162 10.99 27.07 -4.91
C ASP A 162 11.92 26.61 -6.06
N PRO A 163 12.98 25.81 -5.81
CA PRO A 163 13.81 25.24 -6.88
C PRO A 163 13.05 24.32 -7.85
N GLU A 164 12.07 23.54 -7.36
CA GLU A 164 11.25 22.67 -8.22
C GLU A 164 10.30 23.48 -9.09
N VAL A 165 9.74 24.57 -8.59
CA VAL A 165 8.92 25.50 -9.36
C VAL A 165 9.74 26.06 -10.52
N VAL A 166 10.97 26.51 -10.28
CA VAL A 166 11.86 27.02 -11.31
C VAL A 166 12.20 25.96 -12.34
N LYS A 167 12.48 24.74 -11.91
CA LYS A 167 12.80 23.61 -12.79
C LYS A 167 11.63 23.25 -13.70
N ASP A 168 10.43 23.15 -13.14
CA ASP A 168 9.23 22.86 -13.93
C ASP A 168 8.87 23.99 -14.88
N TYR A 169 9.05 25.25 -14.45
CA TYR A 169 8.87 26.42 -15.33
C TYR A 169 9.83 26.37 -16.52
N ARG A 170 11.13 26.15 -16.30
CA ARG A 170 12.11 26.01 -17.39
C ARG A 170 11.75 24.90 -18.36
N ARG A 171 11.35 23.74 -17.84
CA ARG A 171 10.88 22.63 -18.67
C ARG A 171 9.66 23.02 -19.50
N ALA A 172 8.68 23.72 -18.90
CA ALA A 172 7.45 24.13 -19.57
C ALA A 172 7.67 25.12 -20.72
N ILE A 173 8.68 26.01 -20.60
CA ILE A 173 9.05 26.95 -21.69
C ILE A 173 10.05 26.33 -22.69
N GLY A 174 10.38 25.04 -22.55
CA GLY A 174 11.26 24.32 -23.50
C GLY A 174 12.76 24.55 -23.28
N GLU A 175 13.16 25.13 -22.14
CA GLU A 175 14.57 25.25 -21.76
C GLU A 175 15.08 23.86 -21.34
N ARG A 176 16.03 23.31 -22.10
CA ARG A 176 16.65 22.02 -21.77
C ARG A 176 17.73 22.24 -20.72
N ASP A 177 17.77 21.37 -19.71
CA ASP A 177 18.92 21.31 -18.78
C ASP A 177 20.19 21.04 -19.61
N THR A 178 21.09 22.02 -19.60
CA THR A 178 22.43 21.94 -20.20
C THR A 178 23.38 21.27 -19.23
#